data_a2cc25c4c98ca4d8e51cf18415276dda
#
_entry.id   a2cc25c4c98ca4d8e51cf18415276dda
#
_cell.length_a   1.000
_cell.length_b   1.000
_cell.length_c   1.000
_cell.angle_alpha   90.00
_cell.angle_beta   90.00
_cell.angle_gamma   90.00
#
_symmetry.space_group_name_H-M   'P 1'
#
loop_
_entity.id
_entity.type
_entity.pdbx_description
1 polymer ?
#
loop_
_entity_poly.entity_id
_entity_poly.type
_entity_poly.pdbx_seq_one_letter_code
_entity_poly.pdbx_strand_id
1 'polypeptide(L)'
;MEQRQTVERQIKKKSFSDKILSSIETVGNKLPDPVTMFIGLCAIILVTSYIVGTKGVSVVHPGTEETVTAVNLLSVEQLQNLLGSIVSNFQGFAPLGLVLVTMIGAGVCDKSGLMVTTIKASVSKIPKERVTLVVMTIGMLANIASDAGTILFPPLAALVYLGVGRHPLIGLFSGYAAVCLGFAANIMINDILAASFTVPAAQMLDANYDANATMNLIFMIASTFVLIALATWVTEKIIAPRFGKYEGDAQLDVDQNITKEESKGLKKAGIALLIYVAIIVGLSVIGERPFLADPETGALLSSNAPLMKGMVPITALAFFIPGLVYGKAVGIIKKDKDVVKLMGEAMSDMGGYIILAFVASQFLQLFTNSNLGIIIAVKGGEFLENAGIGGPALLVGFIILSCFINLFIGSASAKWAILAPIFVPMFMMVGYNPALTQMAYRIGDCITNPLSPLFPYFPIILAFTRKYDEEAGMGTIIANMLPYSITFLIVWTLLLILFMVFNIPLGPGILPSYSLH
;
A
#
# COMPACT_ATOMS: atom_id res chain seq x y z
N MET A 1 -49.33 -21.28 -25.34
CA MET A 1 -48.30 -22.32 -25.06
C MET A 1 -46.97 -21.59 -24.89
N GLU A 2 -46.67 -21.28 -23.65
CA GLU A 2 -45.42 -20.58 -23.26
C GLU A 2 -44.28 -21.57 -23.27
N GLN A 3 -43.34 -21.38 -24.17
CA GLN A 3 -42.02 -22.03 -24.05
C GLN A 3 -41.21 -21.27 -22.98
N ARG A 4 -41.19 -21.77 -21.78
CA ARG A 4 -40.19 -21.44 -20.76
C ARG A 4 -38.84 -21.96 -21.25
N GLN A 5 -38.00 -21.10 -21.78
CA GLN A 5 -36.58 -21.38 -21.93
C GLN A 5 -35.94 -21.33 -20.54
N THR A 6 -35.78 -22.48 -19.97
CA THR A 6 -34.96 -22.70 -18.78
C THR A 6 -33.50 -22.45 -19.19
N VAL A 7 -32.98 -21.29 -18.84
CA VAL A 7 -31.53 -21.03 -18.94
C VAL A 7 -30.87 -21.95 -17.91
N GLU A 8 -30.37 -23.08 -18.33
CA GLU A 8 -29.45 -23.88 -17.55
C GLU A 8 -28.20 -23.05 -17.28
N ARG A 9 -28.13 -22.42 -16.11
CA ARG A 9 -26.86 -21.98 -15.53
C ARG A 9 -25.98 -23.23 -15.44
N GLN A 10 -25.02 -23.36 -16.34
CA GLN A 10 -23.92 -24.31 -16.17
C GLN A 10 -23.25 -23.98 -14.83
N ILE A 11 -23.60 -24.73 -13.80
CA ILE A 11 -22.91 -24.70 -12.52
C ILE A 11 -21.52 -25.29 -12.78
N LYS A 12 -20.56 -24.44 -13.18
CA LYS A 12 -19.15 -24.81 -13.10
C LYS A 12 -18.93 -25.27 -11.67
N LYS A 13 -18.56 -26.54 -11.47
CA LYS A 13 -18.18 -27.05 -10.14
C LYS A 13 -17.14 -26.09 -9.58
N LYS A 14 -17.52 -25.30 -8.56
CA LYS A 14 -16.59 -24.38 -7.89
C LYS A 14 -15.41 -25.21 -7.42
N SER A 15 -14.20 -24.79 -7.78
CA SER A 15 -12.95 -25.38 -7.29
C SER A 15 -12.94 -25.36 -5.75
N PHE A 16 -12.19 -26.24 -5.13
CA PHE A 16 -12.03 -26.26 -3.67
C PHE A 16 -11.51 -24.88 -3.17
N SER A 17 -10.58 -24.28 -3.89
CA SER A 17 -10.11 -22.91 -3.64
C SER A 17 -11.24 -21.87 -3.71
N ASP A 18 -12.13 -21.96 -4.72
CA ASP A 18 -13.25 -21.02 -4.84
C ASP A 18 -14.24 -21.15 -3.69
N LYS A 19 -14.43 -22.37 -3.16
CA LYS A 19 -15.28 -22.59 -1.98
C LYS A 19 -14.69 -21.95 -0.72
N ILE A 20 -13.39 -22.12 -0.50
CA ILE A 20 -12.69 -21.49 0.63
C ILE A 20 -12.77 -19.97 0.53
N LEU A 21 -12.42 -19.39 -0.62
CA LEU A 21 -12.46 -17.95 -0.82
C LEU A 21 -13.87 -17.37 -0.70
N SER A 22 -14.89 -18.07 -1.25
CA SER A 22 -16.30 -17.68 -1.06
C SER A 22 -16.75 -17.78 0.40
N SER A 23 -16.24 -18.77 1.16
CA SER A 23 -16.55 -18.87 2.59
C SER A 23 -15.91 -17.71 3.37
N ILE A 24 -14.65 -17.37 3.07
CA ILE A 24 -13.95 -16.23 3.69
C ILE A 24 -14.69 -14.93 3.37
N GLU A 25 -15.10 -14.75 2.12
CA GLU A 25 -15.89 -13.58 1.68
C GLU A 25 -17.23 -13.51 2.41
N THR A 26 -17.97 -14.62 2.48
CA THR A 26 -19.27 -14.69 3.16
C THR A 26 -19.13 -14.43 4.66
N VAL A 27 -18.14 -15.00 5.32
CA VAL A 27 -17.88 -14.76 6.75
C VAL A 27 -17.39 -13.34 6.98
N GLY A 28 -16.47 -12.86 6.13
CA GLY A 28 -15.91 -11.51 6.23
C GLY A 28 -16.95 -10.41 5.95
N ASN A 29 -17.89 -10.64 5.03
CA ASN A 29 -18.98 -9.70 4.75
C ASN A 29 -20.10 -9.72 5.81
N LYS A 30 -20.13 -10.75 6.69
CA LYS A 30 -20.99 -10.74 7.89
C LYS A 30 -20.40 -9.91 9.02
N LEU A 31 -19.14 -9.50 8.93
CA LEU A 31 -18.57 -8.57 9.88
C LEU A 31 -19.35 -7.24 9.83
N PRO A 32 -19.43 -6.52 10.94
CA PRO A 32 -20.05 -5.21 10.98
C PRO A 32 -19.43 -4.26 9.96
N ASP A 33 -20.13 -3.17 9.63
CA ASP A 33 -19.55 -2.09 8.84
C ASP A 33 -18.18 -1.68 9.42
N PRO A 34 -17.20 -1.33 8.58
CA PRO A 34 -15.84 -0.99 9.02
C PRO A 34 -15.78 0.05 10.13
N VAL A 35 -16.65 1.06 10.10
CA VAL A 35 -16.74 2.07 11.17
C VAL A 35 -17.11 1.41 12.50
N THR A 36 -18.14 0.57 12.49
CA THR A 36 -18.59 -0.19 13.68
C THR A 36 -17.52 -1.15 14.17
N MET A 37 -16.80 -1.80 13.23
CA MET A 37 -15.69 -2.69 13.58
C MET A 37 -14.56 -1.94 14.27
N PHE A 38 -14.13 -0.79 13.76
CA PHE A 38 -13.09 0.01 14.41
C PHE A 38 -13.52 0.51 15.79
N ILE A 39 -14.80 0.86 15.97
CA ILE A 39 -15.36 1.17 17.31
C ILE A 39 -15.23 -0.05 18.23
N GLY A 40 -15.58 -1.25 17.74
CA GLY A 40 -15.39 -2.49 18.48
C GLY A 40 -13.92 -2.77 18.82
N LEU A 41 -13.00 -2.52 17.88
CA LEU A 41 -11.55 -2.64 18.11
C LEU A 41 -11.05 -1.63 19.16
N CYS A 42 -11.56 -0.38 19.18
CA CYS A 42 -11.27 0.57 20.25
C CYS A 42 -11.66 0.01 21.61
N ALA A 43 -12.88 -0.55 21.73
CA ALA A 43 -13.33 -1.17 22.98
C ALA A 43 -12.45 -2.37 23.39
N ILE A 44 -12.06 -3.23 22.44
CA ILE A 44 -11.16 -4.36 22.69
C ILE A 44 -9.81 -3.87 23.22
N ILE A 45 -9.23 -2.83 22.61
CA ILE A 45 -7.93 -2.27 23.05
C ILE A 45 -8.07 -1.67 24.45
N LEU A 46 -9.12 -0.94 24.76
CA LEU A 46 -9.37 -0.40 26.09
C LEU A 46 -9.42 -1.50 27.16
N VAL A 47 -10.15 -2.58 26.90
CA VAL A 47 -10.27 -3.71 27.82
C VAL A 47 -8.93 -4.46 27.93
N THR A 48 -8.26 -4.72 26.81
CA THR A 48 -6.96 -5.42 26.80
C THR A 48 -5.90 -4.60 27.52
N SER A 49 -5.83 -3.30 27.29
CA SER A 49 -4.90 -2.39 27.95
C SER A 49 -5.13 -2.34 29.47
N TYR A 50 -6.39 -2.38 29.92
CA TYR A 50 -6.74 -2.51 31.34
C TYR A 50 -6.17 -3.82 31.92
N ILE A 51 -6.44 -4.96 31.28
CA ILE A 51 -6.00 -6.28 31.78
C ILE A 51 -4.47 -6.38 31.81
N VAL A 52 -3.80 -5.95 30.75
CA VAL A 52 -2.34 -6.07 30.63
C VAL A 52 -1.64 -4.99 31.44
N GLY A 53 -2.17 -3.77 31.47
CA GLY A 53 -1.62 -2.65 32.20
C GLY A 53 -1.72 -2.82 33.72
N THR A 54 -2.84 -3.34 34.25
CA THR A 54 -2.99 -3.64 35.68
C THR A 54 -2.07 -4.77 36.16
N LYS A 55 -1.66 -5.67 35.26
CA LYS A 55 -0.67 -6.72 35.55
C LYS A 55 0.78 -6.22 35.50
N GLY A 56 1.02 -4.97 35.09
CA GLY A 56 2.34 -4.38 34.99
C GLY A 56 3.24 -5.06 33.95
N VAL A 57 2.67 -5.61 32.88
CA VAL A 57 3.46 -6.27 31.83
C VAL A 57 4.38 -5.25 31.17
N SER A 58 5.67 -5.55 31.17
CA SER A 58 6.71 -4.69 30.62
C SER A 58 7.69 -5.48 29.78
N VAL A 59 8.37 -4.78 28.89
CA VAL A 59 9.50 -5.27 28.08
C VAL A 59 10.58 -4.20 28.04
N VAL A 60 11.81 -4.59 27.80
CA VAL A 60 12.89 -3.64 27.52
C VAL A 60 12.89 -3.37 26.02
N HIS A 61 12.82 -2.10 25.63
CA HIS A 61 12.89 -1.70 24.22
C HIS A 61 14.32 -1.91 23.71
N PRO A 62 14.53 -2.75 22.70
CA PRO A 62 15.88 -3.20 22.32
C PRO A 62 16.78 -2.08 21.76
N GLY A 63 16.20 -1.01 21.22
CA GLY A 63 16.97 0.09 20.62
C GLY A 63 17.22 1.27 21.57
N THR A 64 16.36 1.48 22.59
CA THR A 64 16.53 2.58 23.56
C THR A 64 16.91 2.10 24.95
N GLU A 65 16.90 0.79 25.20
CA GLU A 65 17.13 0.13 26.50
C GLU A 65 16.13 0.58 27.60
N GLU A 66 15.11 1.35 27.23
CA GLU A 66 14.10 1.80 28.18
C GLU A 66 13.06 0.70 28.46
N THR A 67 12.60 0.63 29.71
CA THR A 67 11.51 -0.27 30.08
C THR A 67 10.18 0.30 29.61
N VAL A 68 9.55 -0.37 28.65
CA VAL A 68 8.22 -0.04 28.12
C VAL A 68 7.18 -0.88 28.85
N THR A 69 6.31 -0.24 29.61
CA THR A 69 5.23 -0.89 30.36
C THR A 69 3.90 -0.70 29.64
N ALA A 70 3.03 -1.71 29.67
CA ALA A 70 1.66 -1.59 29.18
C ALA A 70 0.89 -0.53 29.96
N VAL A 71 0.24 0.38 29.24
CA VAL A 71 -0.53 1.47 29.85
C VAL A 71 -1.98 1.05 30.01
N ASN A 72 -2.55 1.23 31.22
CA ASN A 72 -3.98 1.09 31.44
C ASN A 72 -4.74 2.31 30.90
N LEU A 73 -5.32 2.19 29.72
CA LEU A 73 -6.07 3.28 29.08
C LEU A 73 -7.40 3.62 29.75
N LEU A 74 -7.90 2.80 30.67
CA LEU A 74 -9.12 3.09 31.46
C LEU A 74 -8.81 3.84 32.76
N SER A 75 -7.56 4.24 33.03
CA SER A 75 -7.26 5.14 34.12
C SER A 75 -7.88 6.53 33.88
N VAL A 76 -8.20 7.26 34.96
CA VAL A 76 -8.81 8.60 34.86
C VAL A 76 -7.97 9.54 34.00
N GLU A 77 -6.66 9.55 34.22
CA GLU A 77 -5.71 10.37 33.46
C GLU A 77 -5.76 10.03 31.96
N GLN A 78 -5.72 8.75 31.59
CA GLN A 78 -5.73 8.34 30.19
C GLN A 78 -7.08 8.60 29.51
N LEU A 79 -8.20 8.49 30.22
CA LEU A 79 -9.52 8.86 29.71
C LEU A 79 -9.64 10.38 29.48
N GLN A 80 -9.06 11.20 30.36
CA GLN A 80 -8.97 12.65 30.17
C GLN A 80 -8.10 13.01 28.95
N ASN A 81 -6.95 12.35 28.80
CA ASN A 81 -6.06 12.51 27.65
C ASN A 81 -6.76 12.08 26.34
N LEU A 82 -7.49 10.96 26.37
CA LEU A 82 -8.26 10.51 25.21
C LEU A 82 -9.31 11.55 24.81
N LEU A 83 -10.09 12.06 25.76
CA LEU A 83 -11.12 13.07 25.50
C LEU A 83 -10.50 14.35 24.90
N GLY A 84 -9.36 14.79 25.42
CA GLY A 84 -8.65 15.98 24.95
C GLY A 84 -8.00 15.81 23.58
N SER A 85 -7.67 14.57 23.17
CA SER A 85 -6.91 14.29 21.96
C SER A 85 -7.74 13.82 20.75
N ILE A 86 -9.06 13.61 20.90
CA ILE A 86 -9.93 13.08 19.82
C ILE A 86 -9.76 13.88 18.51
N VAL A 87 -9.78 15.21 18.59
CA VAL A 87 -9.68 16.08 17.41
C VAL A 87 -8.26 16.04 16.83
N SER A 88 -7.24 16.15 17.68
CA SER A 88 -5.84 16.13 17.24
C SER A 88 -5.42 14.77 16.66
N ASN A 89 -5.95 13.67 17.18
CA ASN A 89 -5.75 12.34 16.61
C ASN A 89 -6.25 12.25 15.17
N PHE A 90 -7.45 12.81 14.93
CA PHE A 90 -8.01 12.84 13.58
C PHE A 90 -7.24 13.77 12.65
N GLN A 91 -6.88 14.97 13.11
CA GLN A 91 -6.08 15.92 12.33
C GLN A 91 -4.68 15.37 12.01
N GLY A 92 -4.06 14.65 12.94
CA GLY A 92 -2.75 14.02 12.81
C GLY A 92 -2.76 12.68 12.08
N PHE A 93 -3.92 12.17 11.65
CA PHE A 93 -3.99 10.93 10.90
C PHE A 93 -3.37 11.12 9.51
N ALA A 94 -2.14 10.64 9.34
CA ALA A 94 -1.33 10.90 8.16
C ALA A 94 -2.05 10.64 6.83
N PRO A 95 -2.81 9.54 6.63
CA PRO A 95 -3.50 9.30 5.36
C PRO A 95 -4.61 10.32 5.06
N LEU A 96 -5.21 10.97 6.06
CA LEU A 96 -6.34 11.87 5.85
C LEU A 96 -5.97 13.02 4.90
N GLY A 97 -4.95 13.80 5.24
CA GLY A 97 -4.50 14.93 4.42
C GLY A 97 -3.97 14.48 3.05
N LEU A 98 -3.19 13.39 3.04
CA LEU A 98 -2.62 12.83 1.82
C LEU A 98 -3.71 12.43 0.81
N VAL A 99 -4.72 11.69 1.27
CA VAL A 99 -5.85 11.22 0.44
C VAL A 99 -6.67 12.41 -0.07
N LEU A 100 -7.08 13.33 0.81
CA LEU A 100 -7.94 14.45 0.42
C LEU A 100 -7.24 15.37 -0.60
N VAL A 101 -5.97 15.73 -0.37
CA VAL A 101 -5.20 16.55 -1.32
C VAL A 101 -5.05 15.86 -2.66
N THR A 102 -4.73 14.56 -2.66
CA THR A 102 -4.61 13.76 -3.88
C THR A 102 -5.94 13.70 -4.63
N MET A 103 -7.04 13.48 -3.93
CA MET A 103 -8.38 13.35 -4.51
C MET A 103 -8.94 14.67 -5.03
N ILE A 104 -8.51 15.84 -4.54
CA ILE A 104 -8.83 17.12 -5.18
C ILE A 104 -8.29 17.13 -6.62
N GLY A 105 -7.03 16.79 -6.82
CA GLY A 105 -6.41 16.77 -8.14
C GLY A 105 -7.00 15.70 -9.07
N ALA A 106 -7.04 14.46 -8.57
CA ALA A 106 -7.57 13.33 -9.31
C ALA A 106 -9.06 13.49 -9.62
N GLY A 107 -9.85 14.05 -8.70
CA GLY A 107 -11.28 14.29 -8.88
C GLY A 107 -11.57 15.29 -9.97
N VAL A 108 -10.83 16.39 -10.07
CA VAL A 108 -10.97 17.34 -11.20
C VAL A 108 -10.61 16.67 -12.51
N CYS A 109 -9.57 15.83 -12.54
CA CYS A 109 -9.20 15.06 -13.71
C CYS A 109 -10.30 14.06 -14.13
N ASP A 110 -10.91 13.36 -13.18
CA ASP A 110 -12.00 12.40 -13.40
C ASP A 110 -13.29 13.11 -13.85
N LYS A 111 -13.78 14.05 -13.05
CA LYS A 111 -15.05 14.78 -13.29
C LYS A 111 -14.99 15.68 -14.53
N SER A 112 -13.80 16.09 -14.99
CA SER A 112 -13.64 16.77 -16.28
C SER A 112 -13.76 15.83 -17.49
N GLY A 113 -13.79 14.51 -17.28
CA GLY A 113 -13.82 13.50 -18.32
C GLY A 113 -12.46 13.15 -18.95
N LEU A 114 -11.37 13.78 -18.50
CA LEU A 114 -10.02 13.50 -19.03
C LEU A 114 -9.62 12.04 -18.82
N MET A 115 -9.88 11.46 -17.63
CA MET A 115 -9.56 10.07 -17.36
C MET A 115 -10.27 9.12 -18.34
N VAL A 116 -11.57 9.29 -18.50
CA VAL A 116 -12.40 8.49 -19.42
C VAL A 116 -11.89 8.61 -20.84
N THR A 117 -11.62 9.83 -21.32
CA THR A 117 -11.13 10.05 -22.70
C THR A 117 -9.72 9.47 -22.90
N THR A 118 -8.85 9.58 -21.89
CA THR A 118 -7.51 8.97 -21.94
C THR A 118 -7.60 7.45 -22.05
N ILE A 119 -8.51 6.83 -21.29
CA ILE A 119 -8.76 5.40 -21.36
C ILE A 119 -9.29 5.00 -22.72
N LYS A 120 -10.30 5.69 -23.26
CA LYS A 120 -10.82 5.47 -24.63
C LYS A 120 -9.70 5.55 -25.67
N ALA A 121 -8.80 6.54 -25.58
CA ALA A 121 -7.69 6.73 -26.49
C ALA A 121 -6.60 5.64 -26.38
N SER A 122 -6.44 5.07 -25.21
CA SER A 122 -5.38 4.11 -24.90
C SER A 122 -5.82 2.66 -25.10
N VAL A 123 -7.05 2.33 -24.73
CA VAL A 123 -7.60 0.99 -24.76
C VAL A 123 -7.65 0.41 -26.17
N SER A 124 -7.93 1.25 -27.18
CA SER A 124 -7.91 0.83 -28.59
C SER A 124 -6.54 0.31 -29.08
N LYS A 125 -5.47 0.58 -28.33
CA LYS A 125 -4.08 0.24 -28.67
C LYS A 125 -3.50 -0.91 -27.86
N ILE A 126 -4.10 -1.26 -26.71
CA ILE A 126 -3.59 -2.32 -25.81
C ILE A 126 -4.37 -3.61 -26.11
N PRO A 127 -3.69 -4.70 -26.53
CA PRO A 127 -4.35 -6.01 -26.65
C PRO A 127 -4.94 -6.44 -25.31
N LYS A 128 -6.21 -6.87 -25.32
CA LYS A 128 -6.96 -7.26 -24.10
C LYS A 128 -6.21 -8.30 -23.24
N GLU A 129 -5.44 -9.16 -23.89
CA GLU A 129 -4.65 -10.22 -23.28
C GLU A 129 -3.45 -9.69 -22.47
N ARG A 130 -2.97 -8.47 -22.78
CA ARG A 130 -1.79 -7.87 -22.15
C ARG A 130 -2.13 -6.81 -21.09
N VAL A 131 -3.41 -6.46 -20.93
CA VAL A 131 -3.84 -5.40 -20.00
C VAL A 131 -3.38 -5.68 -18.58
N THR A 132 -3.52 -6.92 -18.12
CA THR A 132 -3.11 -7.30 -16.76
C THR A 132 -1.60 -7.15 -16.55
N LEU A 133 -0.79 -7.60 -17.51
CA LEU A 133 0.65 -7.43 -17.43
C LEU A 133 1.05 -5.94 -17.37
N VAL A 134 0.42 -5.11 -18.19
CA VAL A 134 0.66 -3.65 -18.22
C VAL A 134 0.25 -3.02 -16.90
N VAL A 135 -0.93 -3.35 -16.39
CA VAL A 135 -1.43 -2.83 -15.09
C VAL A 135 -0.50 -3.27 -13.95
N MET A 136 -0.08 -4.53 -13.91
CA MET A 136 0.84 -5.01 -12.88
C MET A 136 2.20 -4.31 -12.96
N THR A 137 2.74 -4.12 -14.17
CA THR A 137 4.01 -3.43 -14.36
C THR A 137 3.94 -1.97 -13.90
N ILE A 138 2.91 -1.23 -14.33
CA ILE A 138 2.73 0.16 -13.93
C ILE A 138 2.47 0.27 -12.42
N GLY A 139 1.67 -0.64 -11.84
CA GLY A 139 1.37 -0.66 -10.41
C GLY A 139 2.59 -0.89 -9.54
N MET A 140 3.45 -1.85 -9.92
CA MET A 140 4.73 -2.06 -9.21
C MET A 140 5.63 -0.83 -9.30
N LEU A 141 5.68 -0.16 -10.46
CA LEU A 141 6.45 1.07 -10.65
C LEU A 141 5.81 2.28 -9.95
N ALA A 142 4.48 2.29 -9.75
CA ALA A 142 3.79 3.38 -9.05
C ALA A 142 4.23 3.52 -7.59
N ASN A 143 4.85 2.50 -7.00
CA ASN A 143 5.47 2.57 -5.68
C ASN A 143 6.61 3.60 -5.57
N ILE A 144 7.17 4.05 -6.70
CA ILE A 144 8.11 5.17 -6.76
C ILE A 144 7.46 6.46 -6.22
N ALA A 145 6.15 6.62 -6.46
CA ALA A 145 5.36 7.73 -5.95
C ALA A 145 4.91 7.53 -4.47
N SER A 146 5.42 6.51 -3.78
CA SER A 146 5.07 6.21 -2.38
C SER A 146 3.55 6.13 -2.17
N ASP A 147 3.03 6.80 -1.15
CA ASP A 147 1.63 6.77 -0.74
C ASP A 147 0.66 7.24 -1.84
N ALA A 148 1.08 8.20 -2.68
CA ALA A 148 0.27 8.67 -3.80
C ALA A 148 -0.01 7.56 -4.83
N GLY A 149 0.97 6.68 -5.08
CA GLY A 149 0.78 5.50 -5.93
C GLY A 149 -0.28 4.55 -5.37
N THR A 150 -0.24 4.29 -4.07
CA THR A 150 -1.20 3.41 -3.38
C THR A 150 -2.62 3.95 -3.44
N ILE A 151 -2.80 5.26 -3.38
CA ILE A 151 -4.12 5.91 -3.40
C ILE A 151 -4.70 5.97 -4.82
N LEU A 152 -3.87 6.36 -5.80
CA LEU A 152 -4.35 6.69 -7.15
C LEU A 152 -4.42 5.49 -8.09
N PHE A 153 -3.47 4.57 -7.98
CA PHE A 153 -3.32 3.53 -8.98
C PHE A 153 -4.45 2.50 -9.00
N PRO A 154 -4.97 1.98 -7.87
CA PRO A 154 -6.05 0.98 -7.88
C PRO A 154 -7.32 1.45 -8.59
N PRO A 155 -7.87 2.66 -8.33
CA PRO A 155 -9.04 3.14 -9.07
C PRO A 155 -8.76 3.37 -10.56
N LEU A 156 -7.55 3.81 -10.93
CA LEU A 156 -7.15 3.93 -12.33
C LEU A 156 -7.11 2.56 -13.02
N ALA A 157 -6.58 1.55 -12.36
CA ALA A 157 -6.58 0.17 -12.86
C ALA A 157 -8.01 -0.36 -13.07
N ALA A 158 -8.95 -0.04 -12.15
CA ALA A 158 -10.36 -0.37 -12.32
C ALA A 158 -10.95 0.23 -13.61
N LEU A 159 -10.68 1.50 -13.86
CA LEU A 159 -11.14 2.19 -15.08
C LEU A 159 -10.52 1.60 -16.36
N VAL A 160 -9.24 1.21 -16.32
CA VAL A 160 -8.57 0.53 -17.44
C VAL A 160 -9.27 -0.80 -17.77
N TYR A 161 -9.58 -1.61 -16.75
CA TYR A 161 -10.30 -2.87 -16.96
C TYR A 161 -11.70 -2.66 -17.48
N LEU A 162 -12.41 -1.68 -16.94
CA LEU A 162 -13.73 -1.30 -17.44
C LEU A 162 -13.67 -0.87 -18.92
N GLY A 163 -12.65 -0.09 -19.29
CA GLY A 163 -12.41 0.36 -20.65
C GLY A 163 -12.13 -0.77 -21.65
N VAL A 164 -11.54 -1.89 -21.25
CA VAL A 164 -11.35 -3.08 -22.10
C VAL A 164 -12.54 -4.05 -22.05
N GLY A 165 -13.64 -3.69 -21.37
CA GLY A 165 -14.84 -4.53 -21.22
C GLY A 165 -14.67 -5.68 -20.22
N ARG A 166 -13.73 -5.55 -19.27
CA ARG A 166 -13.54 -6.50 -18.13
C ARG A 166 -14.13 -5.92 -16.85
N HIS A 167 -14.42 -6.77 -15.90
CA HIS A 167 -14.98 -6.34 -14.61
C HIS A 167 -14.03 -5.38 -13.87
N PRO A 168 -14.47 -4.17 -13.45
CA PRO A 168 -13.59 -3.14 -12.86
C PRO A 168 -12.93 -3.59 -11.54
N LEU A 169 -13.61 -4.42 -10.75
CA LEU A 169 -13.05 -4.95 -9.49
C LEU A 169 -11.81 -5.82 -9.73
N ILE A 170 -11.68 -6.49 -10.89
CA ILE A 170 -10.44 -7.20 -11.22
C ILE A 170 -9.31 -6.19 -11.33
N GLY A 171 -9.54 -5.05 -12.00
CA GLY A 171 -8.57 -3.96 -12.11
C GLY A 171 -8.23 -3.34 -10.76
N LEU A 172 -9.25 -3.06 -9.94
CA LEU A 172 -9.07 -2.48 -8.60
C LEU A 172 -8.18 -3.37 -7.73
N PHE A 173 -8.51 -4.67 -7.64
CA PHE A 173 -7.78 -5.61 -6.81
C PHE A 173 -6.38 -5.92 -7.35
N SER A 174 -6.22 -6.01 -8.67
CA SER A 174 -4.89 -6.18 -9.27
C SER A 174 -4.02 -4.95 -9.06
N GLY A 175 -4.57 -3.75 -9.20
CA GLY A 175 -3.88 -2.51 -8.91
C GLY A 175 -3.48 -2.40 -7.44
N TYR A 176 -4.39 -2.74 -6.53
CA TYR A 176 -4.13 -2.74 -5.09
C TYR A 176 -3.07 -3.78 -4.69
N ALA A 177 -3.13 -4.98 -5.26
CA ALA A 177 -2.10 -5.99 -5.06
C ALA A 177 -0.72 -5.50 -5.54
N ALA A 178 -0.65 -4.87 -6.72
CA ALA A 178 0.60 -4.38 -7.28
C ALA A 178 1.26 -3.31 -6.39
N VAL A 179 0.49 -2.35 -5.87
CA VAL A 179 1.06 -1.26 -5.05
C VAL A 179 1.33 -1.68 -3.61
N CYS A 180 0.52 -2.55 -3.00
CA CYS A 180 0.70 -2.94 -1.59
C CYS A 180 1.68 -4.10 -1.41
N LEU A 181 1.49 -5.20 -2.14
CA LEU A 181 2.37 -6.36 -2.06
C LEU A 181 3.72 -6.09 -2.75
N GLY A 182 3.71 -5.30 -3.81
CA GLY A 182 4.92 -4.91 -4.54
C GLY A 182 5.70 -3.76 -3.91
N PHE A 183 5.30 -3.24 -2.74
CA PHE A 183 5.90 -2.04 -2.15
C PHE A 183 7.41 -2.13 -1.93
N ALA A 184 7.92 -3.30 -1.55
CA ALA A 184 9.35 -3.54 -1.41
C ALA A 184 10.01 -4.18 -2.65
N ALA A 185 9.28 -4.38 -3.74
CA ALA A 185 9.82 -4.79 -5.03
C ALA A 185 9.92 -3.55 -5.94
N ASN A 186 11.09 -2.94 -6.02
CA ASN A 186 11.29 -1.69 -6.72
C ASN A 186 12.58 -1.72 -7.54
N ILE A 187 12.61 -0.97 -8.64
CA ILE A 187 13.79 -0.81 -9.48
C ILE A 187 14.61 0.45 -9.15
N MET A 188 14.15 1.24 -8.18
CA MET A 188 14.81 2.48 -7.78
C MET A 188 15.50 2.34 -6.42
N ILE A 189 16.53 3.16 -6.24
CA ILE A 189 17.25 3.32 -4.98
C ILE A 189 16.36 4.11 -4.01
N ASN A 190 15.56 3.41 -3.20
CA ASN A 190 14.67 4.02 -2.21
C ASN A 190 14.65 3.21 -0.91
N ASP A 191 15.81 2.79 -0.43
CA ASP A 191 15.90 2.03 0.81
C ASP A 191 16.27 2.93 2.00
N ILE A 192 15.34 3.83 2.37
CA ILE A 192 15.50 4.74 3.51
C ILE A 192 15.66 3.96 4.83
N LEU A 193 15.08 2.77 4.94
CA LEU A 193 15.17 1.95 6.15
C LEU A 193 16.60 1.45 6.39
N ALA A 194 17.42 1.33 5.33
CA ALA A 194 18.80 0.89 5.43
C ALA A 194 19.61 1.81 6.36
N ALA A 195 19.74 3.08 5.99
CA ALA A 195 20.54 4.04 6.74
C ALA A 195 19.93 4.39 8.10
N SER A 196 18.59 4.48 8.20
CA SER A 196 17.93 4.97 9.41
C SER A 196 17.87 3.94 10.54
N PHE A 197 17.81 2.65 10.22
CA PHE A 197 17.58 1.61 11.23
C PHE A 197 18.49 0.39 11.09
N THR A 198 18.72 -0.11 9.88
CA THR A 198 19.46 -1.35 9.66
C THR A 198 20.95 -1.17 9.97
N VAL A 199 21.58 -0.10 9.46
CA VAL A 199 22.99 0.19 9.72
C VAL A 199 23.23 0.47 11.20
N PRO A 200 22.47 1.36 11.89
CA PRO A 200 22.64 1.56 13.32
C PRO A 200 22.46 0.28 14.15
N ALA A 201 21.49 -0.58 13.77
CA ALA A 201 21.30 -1.87 14.46
C ALA A 201 22.47 -2.84 14.24
N ALA A 202 23.07 -2.86 13.05
CA ALA A 202 24.25 -3.65 12.75
C ALA A 202 25.49 -3.14 13.52
N GLN A 203 25.61 -1.82 13.65
CA GLN A 203 26.71 -1.16 14.39
C GLN A 203 26.68 -1.43 15.89
N MET A 204 25.58 -1.92 16.44
CA MET A 204 25.54 -2.40 17.84
C MET A 204 26.44 -3.64 18.05
N LEU A 205 26.68 -4.43 16.98
CA LEU A 205 27.52 -5.62 17.03
C LEU A 205 28.89 -5.43 16.34
N ASP A 206 28.92 -4.74 15.22
CA ASP A 206 30.12 -4.41 14.45
C ASP A 206 30.11 -2.91 14.09
N ALA A 207 30.85 -2.13 14.86
CA ALA A 207 30.90 -0.66 14.71
C ALA A 207 31.41 -0.19 13.32
N ASN A 208 32.09 -1.06 12.57
CA ASN A 208 32.56 -0.75 11.22
C ASN A 208 31.59 -1.12 10.11
N TYR A 209 30.44 -1.73 10.45
CA TYR A 209 29.45 -2.06 9.43
C TYR A 209 28.94 -0.78 8.75
N ASP A 210 29.05 -0.76 7.43
CA ASP A 210 28.53 0.33 6.60
C ASP A 210 27.77 -0.25 5.40
N ALA A 211 26.63 0.36 5.08
CA ALA A 211 25.85 0.06 3.90
C ALA A 211 24.99 1.26 3.51
N ASN A 212 24.71 1.37 2.24
CA ASN A 212 23.93 2.47 1.69
C ASN A 212 22.54 2.02 1.18
N ALA A 213 21.76 2.95 0.66
CA ALA A 213 20.42 2.70 0.16
C ALA A 213 20.34 1.71 -1.02
N THR A 214 21.48 1.23 -1.56
CA THR A 214 21.51 0.23 -2.63
C THR A 214 21.71 -1.21 -2.13
N MET A 215 21.80 -1.39 -0.80
CA MET A 215 22.17 -2.68 -0.18
C MET A 215 21.28 -3.86 -0.61
N ASN A 216 20.05 -3.61 -1.05
CA ASN A 216 19.10 -4.61 -1.51
C ASN A 216 18.67 -4.45 -2.98
N LEU A 217 19.30 -3.56 -3.75
CA LEU A 217 18.85 -3.14 -5.07
C LEU A 217 18.73 -4.31 -6.06
N ILE A 218 19.69 -5.23 -6.09
CA ILE A 218 19.69 -6.37 -7.03
C ILE A 218 18.51 -7.29 -6.71
N PHE A 219 18.31 -7.61 -5.43
CA PHE A 219 17.19 -8.45 -5.00
C PHE A 219 15.84 -7.76 -5.28
N MET A 220 15.72 -6.45 -5.05
CA MET A 220 14.50 -5.69 -5.31
C MET A 220 14.15 -5.69 -6.81
N ILE A 221 15.14 -5.50 -7.69
CA ILE A 221 14.96 -5.58 -9.15
C ILE A 221 14.50 -6.98 -9.56
N ALA A 222 15.20 -8.03 -9.11
CA ALA A 222 14.83 -9.41 -9.40
C ALA A 222 13.42 -9.73 -8.92
N SER A 223 13.08 -9.29 -7.70
CA SER A 223 11.74 -9.42 -7.12
C SER A 223 10.67 -8.75 -7.98
N THR A 224 10.94 -7.55 -8.50
CA THR A 224 9.98 -6.81 -9.34
C THR A 224 9.53 -7.64 -10.54
N PHE A 225 10.47 -8.22 -11.29
CA PHE A 225 10.14 -9.04 -12.45
C PHE A 225 9.38 -10.33 -12.08
N VAL A 226 9.83 -11.02 -11.03
CA VAL A 226 9.20 -12.25 -10.56
C VAL A 226 7.77 -11.97 -10.09
N LEU A 227 7.58 -10.91 -9.32
CA LEU A 227 6.27 -10.59 -8.75
C LEU A 227 5.30 -10.03 -9.79
N ILE A 228 5.74 -9.29 -10.81
CA ILE A 228 4.89 -8.88 -11.94
C ILE A 228 4.35 -10.13 -12.66
N ALA A 229 5.21 -11.09 -12.98
CA ALA A 229 4.79 -12.32 -13.64
C ALA A 229 3.82 -13.14 -12.78
N LEU A 230 4.13 -13.29 -11.49
CA LEU A 230 3.30 -14.00 -10.52
C LEU A 230 1.94 -13.33 -10.33
N ALA A 231 1.92 -12.01 -10.11
CA ALA A 231 0.69 -11.24 -9.94
C ALA A 231 -0.20 -11.29 -11.18
N THR A 232 0.40 -11.22 -12.38
CA THR A 232 -0.31 -11.39 -13.65
C THR A 232 -0.96 -12.78 -13.71
N TRP A 233 -0.23 -13.82 -13.35
CA TRP A 233 -0.75 -15.19 -13.32
C TRP A 233 -1.89 -15.35 -12.31
N VAL A 234 -1.73 -14.83 -11.07
CA VAL A 234 -2.78 -14.87 -10.04
C VAL A 234 -4.04 -14.15 -10.52
N THR A 235 -3.89 -12.97 -11.10
CA THR A 235 -5.02 -12.20 -11.63
C THR A 235 -5.77 -12.98 -12.70
N GLU A 236 -5.07 -13.53 -13.70
CA GLU A 236 -5.72 -14.18 -14.85
C GLU A 236 -6.28 -15.56 -14.51
N LYS A 237 -5.63 -16.31 -13.62
CA LYS A 237 -5.99 -17.71 -13.34
C LYS A 237 -6.84 -17.89 -12.09
N ILE A 238 -6.76 -16.99 -11.12
CA ILE A 238 -7.45 -17.14 -9.83
C ILE A 238 -8.52 -16.06 -9.65
N ILE A 239 -8.17 -14.79 -9.87
CA ILE A 239 -9.08 -13.67 -9.56
C ILE A 239 -10.09 -13.43 -10.69
N ALA A 240 -9.62 -13.26 -11.92
CA ALA A 240 -10.50 -12.95 -13.06
C ALA A 240 -11.64 -13.96 -13.27
N PRO A 241 -11.42 -15.29 -13.12
CA PRO A 241 -12.51 -16.26 -13.27
C PRO A 241 -13.63 -16.15 -12.23
N ARG A 242 -13.40 -15.47 -11.10
CA ARG A 242 -14.40 -15.27 -10.04
C ARG A 242 -15.40 -14.18 -10.39
N PHE A 243 -15.02 -13.26 -11.27
CA PHE A 243 -15.84 -12.14 -11.70
C PHE A 243 -16.48 -12.43 -13.06
N GLY A 244 -17.79 -12.25 -13.14
CA GLY A 244 -18.54 -12.32 -14.37
C GLY A 244 -18.38 -11.06 -15.24
N LYS A 245 -19.28 -10.91 -16.21
CA LYS A 245 -19.42 -9.66 -16.94
C LYS A 245 -19.96 -8.58 -15.99
N TYR A 246 -19.41 -7.38 -16.05
CA TYR A 246 -19.91 -6.26 -15.27
C TYR A 246 -21.23 -5.76 -15.85
N GLU A 247 -22.26 -5.66 -15.02
CA GLU A 247 -23.62 -5.25 -15.40
C GLU A 247 -24.08 -3.97 -14.66
N GLY A 248 -23.15 -3.30 -13.93
CA GLY A 248 -23.47 -2.08 -13.18
C GLY A 248 -23.52 -0.82 -14.04
N ASP A 249 -24.00 0.28 -13.45
CA ASP A 249 -24.24 1.58 -14.11
C ASP A 249 -22.98 2.31 -14.58
N ALA A 250 -21.81 1.96 -14.04
CA ALA A 250 -20.54 2.55 -14.44
C ALA A 250 -20.03 1.99 -15.78
N GLN A 251 -20.90 1.92 -16.79
CA GLN A 251 -20.48 1.52 -18.13
C GLN A 251 -19.75 2.69 -18.80
N LEU A 252 -18.46 2.50 -19.13
CA LEU A 252 -17.77 3.35 -20.08
C LEU A 252 -18.27 2.95 -21.48
N ASP A 253 -18.93 3.87 -22.14
CA ASP A 253 -19.33 3.70 -23.56
C ASP A 253 -18.07 3.82 -24.43
N VAL A 254 -17.28 2.72 -24.44
CA VAL A 254 -15.97 2.65 -25.11
C VAL A 254 -16.11 2.61 -26.62
N ASP A 255 -17.30 2.24 -27.12
CA ASP A 255 -17.60 2.17 -28.55
C ASP A 255 -17.88 3.57 -29.17
N GLN A 256 -18.01 4.62 -28.36
CA GLN A 256 -18.10 5.97 -28.88
C GLN A 256 -16.71 6.47 -29.30
N ASN A 257 -16.59 6.77 -30.57
CA ASN A 257 -15.42 7.44 -31.12
C ASN A 257 -15.14 8.76 -30.38
N ILE A 258 -13.88 8.98 -30.03
CA ILE A 258 -13.43 10.23 -29.42
C ILE A 258 -13.79 11.39 -30.37
N THR A 259 -14.50 12.38 -29.86
CA THR A 259 -14.87 13.56 -30.63
C THR A 259 -13.65 14.39 -31.02
N LYS A 260 -13.80 15.28 -32.01
CA LYS A 260 -12.70 16.19 -32.39
C LYS A 260 -12.31 17.12 -31.23
N GLU A 261 -13.28 17.54 -30.45
CA GLU A 261 -13.11 18.38 -29.25
C GLU A 261 -12.35 17.64 -28.16
N GLU A 262 -12.76 16.39 -27.85
CA GLU A 262 -12.06 15.52 -26.89
C GLU A 262 -10.62 15.23 -27.32
N SER A 263 -10.40 14.94 -28.61
CA SER A 263 -9.05 14.72 -29.14
C SER A 263 -8.15 15.97 -29.02
N LYS A 264 -8.70 17.17 -29.31
CA LYS A 264 -7.99 18.44 -29.10
C LYS A 264 -7.74 18.69 -27.61
N GLY A 265 -8.72 18.41 -26.75
CA GLY A 265 -8.63 18.51 -25.30
C GLY A 265 -7.51 17.62 -24.76
N LEU A 266 -7.47 16.35 -25.18
CA LEU A 266 -6.46 15.38 -24.79
C LEU A 266 -5.03 15.82 -25.17
N LYS A 267 -4.86 16.37 -26.40
CA LYS A 267 -3.56 16.92 -26.82
C LYS A 267 -3.13 18.09 -25.95
N LYS A 268 -4.05 19.04 -25.65
CA LYS A 268 -3.74 20.20 -24.79
C LYS A 268 -3.41 19.76 -23.35
N ALA A 269 -4.17 18.81 -22.80
CA ALA A 269 -3.91 18.25 -21.48
C ALA A 269 -2.54 17.53 -21.44
N GLY A 270 -2.20 16.76 -22.47
CA GLY A 270 -0.89 16.13 -22.60
C GLY A 270 0.26 17.12 -22.65
N ILE A 271 0.11 18.22 -23.41
CA ILE A 271 1.11 19.30 -23.45
C ILE A 271 1.23 19.97 -22.08
N ALA A 272 0.11 20.25 -21.40
CA ALA A 272 0.15 20.85 -20.06
C ALA A 272 0.86 19.93 -19.05
N LEU A 273 0.62 18.62 -19.12
CA LEU A 273 1.33 17.63 -18.29
C LEU A 273 2.84 17.63 -18.60
N LEU A 274 3.22 17.63 -19.87
CA LEU A 274 4.64 17.67 -20.29
C LEU A 274 5.34 18.93 -19.80
N ILE A 275 4.69 20.09 -19.91
CA ILE A 275 5.23 21.35 -19.37
C ILE A 275 5.38 21.26 -17.85
N TYR A 276 4.37 20.74 -17.15
CA TYR A 276 4.42 20.56 -15.70
C TYR A 276 5.58 19.65 -15.29
N VAL A 277 5.71 18.49 -15.93
CA VAL A 277 6.82 17.55 -15.67
C VAL A 277 8.17 18.20 -15.97
N ALA A 278 8.30 18.96 -17.07
CA ALA A 278 9.51 19.67 -17.40
C ALA A 278 9.89 20.72 -16.33
N ILE A 279 8.90 21.40 -15.74
CA ILE A 279 9.12 22.33 -14.62
C ILE A 279 9.63 21.57 -13.39
N ILE A 280 8.98 20.46 -13.01
CA ILE A 280 9.42 19.65 -11.86
C ILE A 280 10.83 19.10 -12.08
N VAL A 281 11.13 18.57 -13.26
CA VAL A 281 12.49 18.10 -13.61
C VAL A 281 13.48 19.27 -13.56
N GLY A 282 13.14 20.43 -14.13
CA GLY A 282 13.98 21.62 -14.05
C GLY A 282 14.30 22.03 -12.62
N LEU A 283 13.28 22.07 -11.74
CA LEU A 283 13.46 22.37 -10.32
C LEU A 283 14.26 21.29 -9.56
N SER A 284 14.34 20.09 -10.12
CA SER A 284 15.09 18.97 -9.55
C SER A 284 16.57 18.94 -9.97
N VAL A 285 16.95 19.57 -11.09
CA VAL A 285 18.31 19.44 -11.65
C VAL A 285 19.03 20.76 -11.91
N ILE A 286 18.31 21.90 -11.96
CA ILE A 286 18.91 23.18 -12.29
C ILE A 286 19.49 23.84 -11.05
N GLY A 287 20.77 24.25 -11.13
CA GLY A 287 21.51 24.97 -10.09
C GLY A 287 22.44 24.06 -9.29
N GLU A 288 23.37 24.68 -8.54
CA GLU A 288 24.29 23.95 -7.65
C GLU A 288 23.56 23.26 -6.49
N ARG A 289 22.43 23.83 -6.05
CA ARG A 289 21.48 23.25 -5.09
C ARG A 289 20.09 23.34 -5.67
N PRO A 290 19.62 22.28 -6.36
CA PRO A 290 18.29 22.28 -6.97
C PRO A 290 17.20 22.53 -5.93
N PHE A 291 16.16 23.27 -6.29
CA PHE A 291 15.07 23.65 -5.38
C PHE A 291 14.38 22.47 -4.71
N LEU A 292 14.24 21.35 -5.44
CA LEU A 292 13.58 20.14 -4.94
C LEU A 292 14.54 19.14 -4.27
N ALA A 293 15.85 19.42 -4.24
CA ALA A 293 16.82 18.61 -3.52
C ALA A 293 16.86 18.97 -2.03
N ASP A 294 17.36 18.05 -1.24
CA ASP A 294 17.63 18.25 0.18
C ASP A 294 18.61 19.43 0.38
N PRO A 295 18.27 20.44 1.18
CA PRO A 295 19.12 21.62 1.38
C PRO A 295 20.49 21.32 1.98
N GLU A 296 20.62 20.25 2.77
CA GLU A 296 21.87 19.88 3.46
C GLU A 296 22.73 18.96 2.60
N THR A 297 22.14 17.93 2.01
CA THR A 297 22.88 16.89 1.29
C THR A 297 22.88 17.05 -0.23
N GLY A 298 21.99 17.87 -0.79
CA GLY A 298 21.78 17.98 -2.23
C GLY A 298 21.09 16.78 -2.88
N ALA A 299 20.71 15.78 -2.09
CA ALA A 299 20.11 14.54 -2.59
C ALA A 299 18.61 14.71 -2.87
N LEU A 300 18.15 14.32 -4.07
CA LEU A 300 16.72 14.38 -4.45
C LEU A 300 15.86 13.35 -3.73
N LEU A 301 16.43 12.21 -3.38
CA LEU A 301 15.72 11.08 -2.78
C LEU A 301 15.91 10.99 -1.25
N SER A 302 16.47 12.02 -0.62
CA SER A 302 16.51 12.13 0.83
C SER A 302 15.08 12.32 1.38
N SER A 303 14.79 11.74 2.55
CA SER A 303 13.51 11.96 3.25
C SER A 303 13.26 13.45 3.57
N ASN A 304 14.33 14.26 3.65
CA ASN A 304 14.26 15.68 3.88
C ASN A 304 14.11 16.52 2.61
N ALA A 305 14.33 15.91 1.44
CA ALA A 305 14.20 16.62 0.16
C ALA A 305 12.76 17.16 -0.05
N PRO A 306 12.59 18.42 -0.46
CA PRO A 306 11.29 18.99 -0.83
C PRO A 306 10.55 18.16 -1.88
N LEU A 307 11.25 17.48 -2.79
CA LEU A 307 10.66 16.54 -3.75
C LEU A 307 9.90 15.43 -3.03
N MET A 308 10.52 14.78 -2.05
CA MET A 308 9.93 13.66 -1.31
C MET A 308 8.81 14.12 -0.38
N LYS A 309 9.03 15.21 0.38
CA LYS A 309 8.00 15.82 1.24
C LYS A 309 6.81 16.36 0.44
N GLY A 310 7.06 16.88 -0.77
CA GLY A 310 6.06 17.43 -1.68
C GLY A 310 5.46 16.45 -2.67
N MET A 311 5.78 15.16 -2.59
CA MET A 311 5.34 14.15 -3.58
C MET A 311 3.82 14.15 -3.78
N VAL A 312 3.05 14.23 -2.70
CA VAL A 312 1.58 14.22 -2.75
C VAL A 312 1.01 15.46 -3.46
N PRO A 313 1.32 16.71 -3.07
CA PRO A 313 0.83 17.87 -3.80
C PRO A 313 1.39 17.97 -5.24
N ILE A 314 2.62 17.53 -5.48
CA ILE A 314 3.18 17.43 -6.85
C ILE A 314 2.34 16.48 -7.69
N THR A 315 2.00 15.32 -7.18
CA THR A 315 1.16 14.35 -7.89
C THR A 315 -0.29 14.85 -8.05
N ALA A 316 -0.87 15.47 -7.03
CA ALA A 316 -2.20 16.06 -7.12
C ALA A 316 -2.27 17.13 -8.23
N LEU A 317 -1.26 18.00 -8.35
CA LEU A 317 -1.16 19.00 -9.41
C LEU A 317 -0.94 18.38 -10.79
N ALA A 318 -0.22 17.25 -10.87
CA ALA A 318 -0.03 16.51 -12.12
C ALA A 318 -1.35 15.95 -12.70
N PHE A 319 -2.37 15.76 -11.86
CA PHE A 319 -3.73 15.42 -12.29
C PHE A 319 -4.61 16.68 -12.47
N PHE A 320 -4.53 17.62 -11.53
CA PHE A 320 -5.35 18.84 -11.53
C PHE A 320 -5.15 19.69 -12.79
N ILE A 321 -3.88 20.00 -13.12
CA ILE A 321 -3.54 20.89 -14.23
C ILE A 321 -4.03 20.34 -15.57
N PRO A 322 -3.74 19.09 -15.97
CA PRO A 322 -4.28 18.51 -17.19
C PRO A 322 -5.80 18.41 -17.18
N GLY A 323 -6.42 18.06 -16.02
CA GLY A 323 -7.88 18.01 -15.87
C GLY A 323 -8.55 19.35 -16.11
N LEU A 324 -7.97 20.43 -15.56
CA LEU A 324 -8.42 21.80 -15.77
C LEU A 324 -8.31 22.21 -17.25
N VAL A 325 -7.16 21.93 -17.89
CA VAL A 325 -6.90 22.28 -19.30
C VAL A 325 -7.85 21.49 -20.22
N TYR A 326 -8.04 20.22 -19.94
CA TYR A 326 -9.00 19.38 -20.69
C TYR A 326 -10.44 19.88 -20.53
N GLY A 327 -10.90 20.07 -19.30
CA GLY A 327 -12.26 20.53 -19.01
C GLY A 327 -12.60 21.87 -19.66
N LYS A 328 -11.63 22.80 -19.72
CA LYS A 328 -11.76 24.04 -20.50
C LYS A 328 -11.83 23.79 -22.02
N ALA A 329 -11.01 22.85 -22.52
CA ALA A 329 -10.95 22.59 -23.96
C ALA A 329 -12.24 21.93 -24.50
N VAL A 330 -12.89 21.08 -23.70
CA VAL A 330 -14.15 20.42 -24.06
C VAL A 330 -15.41 21.20 -23.61
N GLY A 331 -15.23 22.33 -22.91
CA GLY A 331 -16.32 23.24 -22.53
C GLY A 331 -17.10 22.82 -21.26
N ILE A 332 -16.61 21.83 -20.50
CA ILE A 332 -17.16 21.44 -19.18
C ILE A 332 -16.85 22.54 -18.16
N ILE A 333 -15.65 23.08 -18.19
CA ILE A 333 -15.20 24.17 -17.32
C ILE A 333 -15.26 25.48 -18.11
N LYS A 334 -16.21 26.36 -17.78
CA LYS A 334 -16.38 27.68 -18.40
C LYS A 334 -16.02 28.80 -17.44
N LYS A 335 -16.24 28.61 -16.14
CA LYS A 335 -16.02 29.60 -15.08
C LYS A 335 -15.27 28.95 -13.91
N ASP A 336 -14.74 29.79 -13.05
CA ASP A 336 -14.11 29.37 -11.77
C ASP A 336 -15.04 28.52 -10.90
N LYS A 337 -16.33 28.90 -10.85
CA LYS A 337 -17.36 28.15 -10.12
C LYS A 337 -17.50 26.69 -10.58
N ASP A 338 -17.24 26.41 -11.86
CA ASP A 338 -17.31 25.05 -12.39
C ASP A 338 -16.16 24.21 -11.80
N VAL A 339 -14.97 24.78 -11.64
CA VAL A 339 -13.83 24.11 -11.02
C VAL A 339 -14.14 23.79 -9.56
N VAL A 340 -14.65 24.78 -8.81
CA VAL A 340 -15.03 24.60 -7.39
C VAL A 340 -16.11 23.52 -7.26
N LYS A 341 -17.06 23.48 -8.18
CA LYS A 341 -18.11 22.44 -8.22
C LYS A 341 -17.50 21.05 -8.40
N LEU A 342 -16.59 20.85 -9.37
CA LEU A 342 -15.92 19.55 -9.59
C LEU A 342 -15.09 19.12 -8.38
N MET A 343 -14.39 20.08 -7.73
CA MET A 343 -13.67 19.80 -6.48
C MET A 343 -14.63 19.39 -5.36
N GLY A 344 -15.77 20.08 -5.22
CA GLY A 344 -16.81 19.77 -4.24
C GLY A 344 -17.42 18.39 -4.43
N GLU A 345 -17.71 18.01 -5.68
CA GLU A 345 -18.20 16.67 -6.02
C GLU A 345 -17.16 15.59 -5.66
N ALA A 346 -15.88 15.82 -5.98
CA ALA A 346 -14.80 14.91 -5.61
C ALA A 346 -14.67 14.74 -4.08
N MET A 347 -14.83 15.82 -3.31
CA MET A 347 -14.81 15.76 -1.84
C MET A 347 -16.06 15.09 -1.26
N SER A 348 -17.22 15.27 -1.88
CA SER A 348 -18.45 14.58 -1.48
C SER A 348 -18.31 13.05 -1.59
N ASP A 349 -17.64 12.57 -2.64
CA ASP A 349 -17.36 11.15 -2.83
C ASP A 349 -16.46 10.58 -1.70
N MET A 350 -15.74 11.43 -0.94
CA MET A 350 -14.86 11.05 0.17
C MET A 350 -15.55 11.02 1.54
N GLY A 351 -16.84 11.34 1.64
CA GLY A 351 -17.55 11.42 2.92
C GLY A 351 -17.45 10.15 3.77
N GLY A 352 -17.66 8.99 3.16
CA GLY A 352 -17.52 7.69 3.84
C GLY A 352 -16.08 7.42 4.32
N TYR A 353 -15.09 7.80 3.52
CA TYR A 353 -13.68 7.70 3.92
C TYR A 353 -13.35 8.58 5.13
N ILE A 354 -13.85 9.81 5.17
CA ILE A 354 -13.58 10.76 6.26
C ILE A 354 -14.11 10.21 7.61
N ILE A 355 -15.33 9.65 7.62
CA ILE A 355 -15.91 9.03 8.81
C ILE A 355 -15.06 7.84 9.28
N LEU A 356 -14.68 6.98 8.33
CA LEU A 356 -13.87 5.81 8.64
C LEU A 356 -12.47 6.22 9.14
N ALA A 357 -11.83 7.23 8.52
CA ALA A 357 -10.56 7.78 8.95
C ALA A 357 -10.62 8.37 10.37
N PHE A 358 -11.74 9.02 10.74
CA PHE A 358 -11.95 9.51 12.09
C PHE A 358 -11.89 8.39 13.12
N VAL A 359 -12.62 7.31 12.92
CA VAL A 359 -12.66 6.20 13.88
C VAL A 359 -11.35 5.39 13.87
N ALA A 360 -10.79 5.16 12.69
CA ALA A 360 -9.50 4.45 12.55
C ALA A 360 -8.36 5.22 13.24
N SER A 361 -8.35 6.55 13.18
CA SER A 361 -7.34 7.37 13.87
C SER A 361 -7.41 7.20 15.39
N GLN A 362 -8.61 7.10 15.96
CA GLN A 362 -8.77 6.86 17.41
C GLN A 362 -8.24 5.47 17.79
N PHE A 363 -8.58 4.45 17.01
CA PHE A 363 -8.06 3.09 17.25
C PHE A 363 -6.52 3.06 17.23
N LEU A 364 -5.90 3.62 16.19
CA LEU A 364 -4.44 3.64 16.06
C LEU A 364 -3.78 4.37 17.23
N GLN A 365 -4.36 5.49 17.66
CA GLN A 365 -3.82 6.23 18.80
C GLN A 365 -3.96 5.47 20.12
N LEU A 366 -5.12 4.84 20.37
CA LEU A 366 -5.31 3.96 21.53
C LEU A 366 -4.33 2.81 21.52
N PHE A 367 -4.13 2.15 20.36
CA PHE A 367 -3.18 1.05 20.23
C PHE A 367 -1.74 1.51 20.52
N THR A 368 -1.33 2.66 19.99
CA THR A 368 -0.02 3.26 20.24
C THR A 368 0.15 3.61 21.71
N ASN A 369 -0.81 4.34 22.31
CA ASN A 369 -0.74 4.78 23.71
C ASN A 369 -0.77 3.62 24.70
N SER A 370 -1.32 2.46 24.32
CA SER A 370 -1.34 1.26 25.18
C SER A 370 0.03 0.58 25.30
N ASN A 371 1.00 0.89 24.43
CA ASN A 371 2.28 0.20 24.26
C ASN A 371 2.15 -1.29 23.87
N LEU A 372 0.93 -1.77 23.59
CA LEU A 372 0.71 -3.19 23.26
C LEU A 372 1.46 -3.61 22.00
N GLY A 373 1.57 -2.72 21.01
CA GLY A 373 2.30 -3.00 19.75
C GLY A 373 3.77 -3.34 20.01
N ILE A 374 4.45 -2.54 20.83
CA ILE A 374 5.87 -2.76 21.21
C ILE A 374 6.00 -4.06 22.00
N ILE A 375 5.12 -4.30 22.97
CA ILE A 375 5.15 -5.52 23.79
C ILE A 375 4.97 -6.78 22.94
N ILE A 376 4.01 -6.76 22.00
CA ILE A 376 3.79 -7.89 21.07
C ILE A 376 5.03 -8.13 20.19
N ALA A 377 5.64 -7.07 19.68
CA ALA A 377 6.81 -7.18 18.81
C ALA A 377 8.03 -7.75 19.56
N VAL A 378 8.32 -7.22 20.75
CA VAL A 378 9.46 -7.69 21.58
C VAL A 378 9.24 -9.13 22.04
N LYS A 379 8.04 -9.47 22.56
CA LYS A 379 7.74 -10.85 22.99
C LYS A 379 7.73 -11.84 21.82
N GLY A 380 7.29 -11.43 20.64
CA GLY A 380 7.40 -12.22 19.43
C GLY A 380 8.85 -12.49 19.02
N GLY A 381 9.72 -11.48 19.17
CA GLY A 381 11.17 -11.61 18.96
C GLY A 381 11.80 -12.60 19.93
N GLU A 382 11.56 -12.42 21.23
CA GLU A 382 12.06 -13.33 22.28
C GLU A 382 11.61 -14.79 22.04
N PHE A 383 10.36 -14.98 21.60
CA PHE A 383 9.84 -16.31 21.26
C PHE A 383 10.63 -16.96 20.12
N LEU A 384 10.93 -16.20 19.07
CA LEU A 384 11.65 -16.72 17.90
C LEU A 384 13.11 -17.02 18.24
N GLU A 385 13.75 -16.16 19.04
CA GLU A 385 15.13 -16.36 19.53
C GLU A 385 15.25 -17.64 20.39
N ASN A 386 14.31 -17.82 21.33
CA ASN A 386 14.29 -18.99 22.22
C ASN A 386 13.91 -20.29 21.50
N ALA A 387 13.36 -20.24 20.30
CA ALA A 387 13.03 -21.42 19.51
C ALA A 387 14.26 -22.21 19.03
N GLY A 388 15.47 -21.64 19.10
CA GLY A 388 16.73 -22.30 18.72
C GLY A 388 16.81 -22.70 17.24
N ILE A 389 16.07 -22.02 16.39
CA ILE A 389 15.95 -22.29 14.94
C ILE A 389 17.08 -21.55 14.20
N GLY A 390 17.81 -22.25 13.32
CA GLY A 390 18.86 -21.64 12.51
C GLY A 390 18.64 -21.74 11.00
N GLY A 391 19.50 -21.08 10.22
CA GLY A 391 19.50 -21.16 8.76
C GLY A 391 18.22 -20.63 8.09
N PRO A 392 17.79 -21.26 6.97
CA PRO A 392 16.59 -20.84 6.24
C PRO A 392 15.32 -20.86 7.08
N ALA A 393 15.22 -21.76 8.06
CA ALA A 393 14.05 -21.86 8.93
C ALA A 393 13.89 -20.63 9.84
N LEU A 394 14.99 -20.05 10.31
CA LEU A 394 14.98 -18.80 11.07
C LEU A 394 14.47 -17.64 10.20
N LEU A 395 14.95 -17.57 8.95
CA LEU A 395 14.50 -16.56 7.99
C LEU A 395 13.00 -16.65 7.74
N VAL A 396 12.47 -17.86 7.50
CA VAL A 396 11.03 -18.10 7.31
C VAL A 396 10.25 -17.72 8.57
N GLY A 397 10.72 -18.13 9.74
CA GLY A 397 10.11 -17.78 11.03
C GLY A 397 10.02 -16.27 11.23
N PHE A 398 11.08 -15.56 10.87
CA PHE A 398 11.12 -14.09 10.97
C PHE A 398 10.16 -13.41 9.95
N ILE A 399 10.07 -13.93 8.72
CA ILE A 399 9.09 -13.44 7.73
C ILE A 399 7.66 -13.62 8.26
N ILE A 400 7.34 -14.80 8.82
CA ILE A 400 6.01 -15.09 9.38
C ILE A 400 5.71 -14.20 10.58
N LEU A 401 6.68 -14.01 11.47
CA LEU A 401 6.55 -13.08 12.61
C LEU A 401 6.30 -11.64 12.11
N SER A 402 7.02 -11.21 11.10
CA SER A 402 6.84 -9.88 10.49
C SER A 402 5.44 -9.74 9.88
N CYS A 403 4.94 -10.77 9.19
CA CYS A 403 3.55 -10.82 8.69
C CYS A 403 2.54 -10.66 9.84
N PHE A 404 2.75 -11.37 10.94
CA PHE A 404 1.86 -11.31 12.10
C PHE A 404 1.86 -9.93 12.75
N ILE A 405 3.03 -9.37 13.00
CA ILE A 405 3.17 -8.03 13.61
C ILE A 405 2.56 -6.95 12.68
N ASN A 406 2.69 -7.11 11.38
CA ASN A 406 2.13 -6.18 10.39
C ASN A 406 0.60 -6.08 10.44
N LEU A 407 -0.09 -7.12 10.89
CA LEU A 407 -1.55 -7.05 11.08
C LEU A 407 -1.96 -6.01 12.13
N PHE A 408 -1.07 -5.65 13.06
CA PHE A 408 -1.35 -4.74 14.18
C PHE A 408 -0.70 -3.37 14.04
N ILE A 409 0.46 -3.29 13.38
CA ILE A 409 1.21 -2.05 13.23
C ILE A 409 1.35 -1.71 11.75
N GLY A 410 0.58 -0.72 11.27
CA GLY A 410 0.54 -0.35 9.85
C GLY A 410 1.78 0.40 9.33
N SER A 411 2.65 0.93 10.20
CA SER A 411 3.84 1.69 9.81
C SER A 411 5.06 0.80 9.65
N ALA A 412 5.60 0.70 8.44
CA ALA A 412 6.81 -0.07 8.16
C ALA A 412 8.03 0.44 8.95
N SER A 413 8.23 1.76 8.99
CA SER A 413 9.38 2.36 9.70
C SER A 413 9.29 2.13 11.20
N ALA A 414 8.11 2.31 11.82
CA ALA A 414 7.93 2.10 13.25
C ALA A 414 8.16 0.63 13.65
N LYS A 415 7.70 -0.33 12.87
CA LYS A 415 7.97 -1.76 13.09
C LYS A 415 9.46 -2.08 12.99
N TRP A 416 10.10 -1.57 11.94
CA TRP A 416 11.51 -1.85 11.71
C TRP A 416 12.39 -1.22 12.78
N ALA A 417 12.05 -0.02 13.28
CA ALA A 417 12.74 0.59 14.42
C ALA A 417 12.73 -0.30 15.68
N ILE A 418 11.67 -1.12 15.86
CA ILE A 418 11.58 -2.07 16.99
C ILE A 418 12.29 -3.39 16.68
N LEU A 419 12.13 -3.90 15.46
CA LEU A 419 12.62 -5.24 15.11
C LEU A 419 14.10 -5.25 14.71
N ALA A 420 14.62 -4.18 14.09
CA ALA A 420 16.00 -4.14 13.64
C ALA A 420 17.02 -4.33 14.76
N PRO A 421 16.92 -3.65 15.92
CA PRO A 421 17.88 -3.83 17.02
C PRO A 421 17.90 -5.26 17.59
N ILE A 422 16.83 -6.04 17.43
CA ILE A 422 16.77 -7.44 17.88
C ILE A 422 17.35 -8.35 16.80
N PHE A 423 16.73 -8.28 15.60
CA PHE A 423 16.95 -9.31 14.58
C PHE A 423 18.20 -9.08 13.74
N VAL A 424 18.63 -7.83 13.53
CA VAL A 424 19.86 -7.57 12.78
C VAL A 424 21.08 -8.15 13.48
N PRO A 425 21.38 -7.84 14.76
CA PRO A 425 22.50 -8.46 15.45
C PRO A 425 22.36 -9.99 15.57
N MET A 426 21.15 -10.50 15.83
CA MET A 426 20.89 -11.94 15.93
C MET A 426 21.23 -12.67 14.62
N PHE A 427 20.82 -12.14 13.48
CA PHE A 427 21.14 -12.73 12.16
C PHE A 427 22.64 -12.59 11.83
N MET A 428 23.28 -11.48 12.22
CA MET A 428 24.73 -11.32 12.08
C MET A 428 25.51 -12.37 12.86
N MET A 429 25.09 -12.70 14.09
CA MET A 429 25.75 -13.74 14.91
C MET A 429 25.66 -15.14 14.27
N VAL A 430 24.63 -15.42 13.47
CA VAL A 430 24.52 -16.67 12.72
C VAL A 430 25.08 -16.56 11.29
N GLY A 431 25.82 -15.49 10.99
CA GLY A 431 26.56 -15.33 9.74
C GLY A 431 25.80 -14.72 8.58
N TYR A 432 24.69 -14.00 8.83
CA TYR A 432 23.89 -13.36 7.77
C TYR A 432 24.05 -11.85 7.76
N ASN A 433 24.05 -11.29 6.56
CA ASN A 433 24.16 -9.86 6.35
C ASN A 433 22.89 -9.13 6.81
N PRO A 434 23.00 -7.95 7.44
CA PRO A 434 21.88 -7.06 7.75
C PRO A 434 20.92 -6.80 6.58
N ALA A 435 21.42 -6.75 5.35
CA ALA A 435 20.61 -6.61 4.15
C ALA A 435 19.60 -7.75 3.98
N LEU A 436 20.02 -9.00 4.25
CA LEU A 436 19.14 -10.17 4.19
C LEU A 436 18.02 -10.08 5.23
N THR A 437 18.37 -9.69 6.46
CA THR A 437 17.42 -9.52 7.56
C THR A 437 16.38 -8.45 7.21
N GLN A 438 16.82 -7.32 6.67
CA GLN A 438 15.91 -6.26 6.24
C GLN A 438 14.96 -6.71 5.13
N MET A 439 15.45 -7.49 4.15
CA MET A 439 14.56 -7.99 3.09
C MET A 439 13.57 -9.02 3.60
N ALA A 440 13.95 -9.89 4.54
CA ALA A 440 13.02 -10.80 5.21
C ALA A 440 11.90 -10.03 5.92
N TYR A 441 12.25 -8.97 6.66
CA TYR A 441 11.29 -8.06 7.25
C TYR A 441 10.35 -7.44 6.21
N ARG A 442 10.90 -6.88 5.12
CA ARG A 442 10.12 -6.20 4.07
C ARG A 442 9.16 -7.14 3.34
N ILE A 443 9.55 -8.39 3.12
CA ILE A 443 8.63 -9.40 2.58
C ILE A 443 7.45 -9.58 3.52
N GLY A 444 7.70 -9.84 4.82
CA GLY A 444 6.64 -10.01 5.82
C GLY A 444 5.73 -8.78 5.95
N ASP A 445 6.32 -7.58 5.89
CA ASP A 445 5.60 -6.31 5.92
C ASP A 445 4.63 -6.18 4.73
N CYS A 446 5.09 -6.43 3.51
CA CYS A 446 4.28 -6.26 2.31
C CYS A 446 3.13 -7.26 2.20
N ILE A 447 3.37 -8.53 2.57
CA ILE A 447 2.43 -9.64 2.34
C ILE A 447 1.07 -9.43 3.01
N THR A 448 1.03 -8.84 4.18
CA THR A 448 -0.19 -8.68 4.96
C THR A 448 -0.79 -7.28 4.92
N ASN A 449 -0.14 -6.31 4.25
CA ASN A 449 -0.69 -4.98 4.05
C ASN A 449 -2.11 -5.00 3.47
N PRO A 450 -2.40 -5.68 2.35
CA PRO A 450 -3.74 -5.65 1.77
C PRO A 450 -4.76 -6.52 2.51
N LEU A 451 -4.32 -7.34 3.47
CA LEU A 451 -5.19 -8.17 4.29
C LEU A 451 -5.58 -7.49 5.61
N SER A 452 -4.80 -6.50 6.06
CA SER A 452 -5.03 -5.84 7.34
C SER A 452 -6.04 -4.70 7.21
N PRO A 453 -7.18 -4.76 7.90
CA PRO A 453 -8.08 -3.61 8.00
C PRO A 453 -7.43 -2.39 8.66
N LEU A 454 -6.35 -2.60 9.42
CA LEU A 454 -5.57 -1.57 10.10
C LEU A 454 -4.54 -0.91 9.17
N PHE A 455 -4.38 -1.40 7.94
CA PHE A 455 -3.55 -0.74 6.95
C PHE A 455 -4.20 0.60 6.55
N PRO A 456 -3.47 1.72 6.65
CA PRO A 456 -4.05 3.07 6.54
C PRO A 456 -4.84 3.35 5.27
N TYR A 457 -4.54 2.63 4.18
CA TYR A 457 -5.19 2.82 2.87
C TYR A 457 -6.32 1.83 2.60
N PHE A 458 -6.53 0.81 3.46
CA PHE A 458 -7.62 -0.15 3.32
C PHE A 458 -9.01 0.51 3.22
N PRO A 459 -9.32 1.55 4.03
CA PRO A 459 -10.60 2.24 3.97
C PRO A 459 -10.92 2.86 2.61
N ILE A 460 -9.91 3.44 1.94
CA ILE A 460 -10.14 4.06 0.63
C ILE A 460 -10.38 3.01 -0.46
N ILE A 461 -9.69 1.87 -0.38
CA ILE A 461 -9.92 0.76 -1.31
C ILE A 461 -11.34 0.21 -1.15
N LEU A 462 -11.83 0.12 0.09
CA LEU A 462 -13.21 -0.29 0.35
C LEU A 462 -14.22 0.72 -0.24
N ALA A 463 -13.97 2.01 -0.11
CA ALA A 463 -14.81 3.05 -0.72
C ALA A 463 -14.86 2.91 -2.24
N PHE A 464 -13.72 2.66 -2.89
CA PHE A 464 -13.69 2.41 -4.34
C PHE A 464 -14.32 1.07 -4.73
N THR A 465 -14.21 0.03 -3.90
CA THR A 465 -14.88 -1.26 -4.15
C THR A 465 -16.39 -1.09 -4.17
N ARG A 466 -16.93 -0.35 -3.21
CA ARG A 466 -18.37 -0.06 -3.08
C ARG A 466 -18.92 0.79 -4.24
N LYS A 467 -18.09 1.54 -4.94
CA LYS A 467 -18.50 2.26 -6.16
C LYS A 467 -18.95 1.30 -7.27
N TYR A 468 -18.42 0.08 -7.31
CA TYR A 468 -18.72 -0.93 -8.33
C TYR A 468 -19.56 -2.09 -7.81
N ASP A 469 -19.64 -2.27 -6.50
CA ASP A 469 -20.42 -3.29 -5.81
C ASP A 469 -20.79 -2.75 -4.41
N GLU A 470 -22.02 -2.26 -4.27
CA GLU A 470 -22.51 -1.63 -3.03
C GLU A 470 -22.54 -2.60 -1.84
N GLU A 471 -22.70 -3.90 -2.09
CA GLU A 471 -22.73 -4.95 -1.07
C GLU A 471 -21.33 -5.37 -0.61
N ALA A 472 -20.28 -4.91 -1.29
CA ALA A 472 -18.92 -5.27 -0.95
C ALA A 472 -18.52 -4.81 0.46
N GLY A 473 -17.97 -5.74 1.21
CA GLY A 473 -17.43 -5.52 2.54
C GLY A 473 -15.93 -5.79 2.60
N MET A 474 -15.40 -5.79 3.82
CA MET A 474 -13.98 -6.12 4.05
C MET A 474 -13.65 -7.54 3.60
N GLY A 475 -14.57 -8.48 3.79
CA GLY A 475 -14.42 -9.87 3.34
C GLY A 475 -14.18 -9.98 1.83
N THR A 476 -14.84 -9.13 1.04
CA THR A 476 -14.63 -9.07 -0.42
C THR A 476 -13.18 -8.70 -0.76
N ILE A 477 -12.62 -7.69 -0.11
CA ILE A 477 -11.21 -7.31 -0.32
C ILE A 477 -10.28 -8.42 0.13
N ILE A 478 -10.43 -8.89 1.37
CA ILE A 478 -9.56 -9.92 1.96
C ILE A 478 -9.58 -11.21 1.11
N ALA A 479 -10.76 -11.69 0.71
CA ALA A 479 -10.90 -12.90 -0.10
C ALA A 479 -10.24 -12.78 -1.48
N ASN A 480 -10.20 -11.58 -2.07
CA ASN A 480 -9.55 -11.35 -3.35
C ASN A 480 -8.06 -11.04 -3.23
N MET A 481 -7.60 -10.53 -2.06
CA MET A 481 -6.17 -10.29 -1.80
C MET A 481 -5.43 -11.54 -1.32
N LEU A 482 -6.11 -12.45 -0.63
CA LEU A 482 -5.51 -13.64 -0.03
C LEU A 482 -4.73 -14.53 -1.04
N PRO A 483 -5.23 -14.81 -2.25
CA PRO A 483 -4.46 -15.55 -3.25
C PRO A 483 -3.13 -14.89 -3.63
N TYR A 484 -3.11 -13.56 -3.78
CA TYR A 484 -1.88 -12.83 -4.02
C TYR A 484 -0.94 -12.94 -2.82
N SER A 485 -1.44 -12.70 -1.60
CA SER A 485 -0.63 -12.73 -0.39
C SER A 485 0.02 -14.10 -0.17
N ILE A 486 -0.73 -15.19 -0.32
CA ILE A 486 -0.20 -16.55 -0.15
C ILE A 486 0.85 -16.87 -1.22
N THR A 487 0.56 -16.58 -2.48
CA THR A 487 1.49 -16.89 -3.57
C THR A 487 2.76 -16.03 -3.49
N PHE A 488 2.63 -14.75 -3.12
CA PHE A 488 3.77 -13.87 -2.89
C PHE A 488 4.61 -14.34 -1.71
N LEU A 489 3.97 -14.67 -0.58
CA LEU A 489 4.69 -15.20 0.59
C LEU A 489 5.57 -16.39 0.21
N ILE A 490 5.01 -17.36 -0.51
CA ILE A 490 5.74 -18.56 -0.90
C ILE A 490 6.86 -18.23 -1.89
N VAL A 491 6.52 -17.59 -3.01
CA VAL A 491 7.47 -17.39 -4.11
C VAL A 491 8.56 -16.38 -3.72
N TRP A 492 8.20 -15.30 -3.03
CA TRP A 492 9.17 -14.28 -2.63
C TRP A 492 10.11 -14.76 -1.53
N THR A 493 9.58 -15.53 -0.56
CA THR A 493 10.41 -16.21 0.45
C THR A 493 11.35 -17.22 -0.20
N LEU A 494 10.87 -18.02 -1.15
CA LEU A 494 11.74 -18.95 -1.90
C LEU A 494 12.81 -18.21 -2.70
N LEU A 495 12.48 -17.08 -3.31
CA LEU A 495 13.45 -16.24 -4.01
C LEU A 495 14.54 -15.72 -3.05
N LEU A 496 14.16 -15.28 -1.85
CA LEU A 496 15.12 -14.81 -0.84
C LEU A 496 16.01 -15.96 -0.34
N ILE A 497 15.44 -17.14 -0.10
CA ILE A 497 16.20 -18.35 0.27
C ILE A 497 17.18 -18.74 -0.87
N LEU A 498 16.75 -18.63 -2.13
CA LEU A 498 17.62 -18.91 -3.28
C LEU A 498 18.83 -17.94 -3.29
N PHE A 499 18.60 -16.64 -3.09
CA PHE A 499 19.69 -15.66 -2.98
C PHE A 499 20.63 -16.01 -1.81
N MET A 500 20.06 -16.41 -0.66
CA MET A 500 20.82 -16.79 0.51
C MET A 500 21.67 -18.06 0.28
N VAL A 501 21.08 -19.13 -0.25
CA VAL A 501 21.74 -20.43 -0.43
C VAL A 501 22.85 -20.37 -1.50
N PHE A 502 22.59 -19.66 -2.61
CA PHE A 502 23.57 -19.49 -3.69
C PHE A 502 24.50 -18.29 -3.49
N ASN A 503 24.37 -17.60 -2.36
CA ASN A 503 25.13 -16.40 -2.00
C ASN A 503 25.13 -15.34 -3.11
N ILE A 504 23.94 -15.14 -3.76
CA ILE A 504 23.77 -14.16 -4.83
C ILE A 504 23.75 -12.76 -4.19
N PRO A 505 24.47 -11.77 -4.72
CA PRO A 505 24.49 -10.43 -4.13
C PRO A 505 23.08 -9.82 -4.02
N LEU A 506 22.73 -9.28 -2.84
CA LEU A 506 21.47 -8.56 -2.60
C LEU A 506 21.53 -7.15 -3.19
N GLY A 507 22.71 -6.54 -3.15
CA GLY A 507 23.03 -5.25 -3.73
C GLY A 507 24.48 -5.20 -4.20
N PRO A 508 24.94 -4.07 -4.80
CA PRO A 508 26.31 -3.93 -5.25
C PRO A 508 27.31 -4.18 -4.11
N GLY A 509 28.06 -5.28 -4.20
CA GLY A 509 29.06 -5.66 -3.20
C GLY A 509 28.50 -6.24 -1.89
N ILE A 510 27.20 -6.42 -1.76
CA ILE A 510 26.55 -6.92 -0.54
C ILE A 510 26.09 -8.36 -0.75
N LEU A 511 26.75 -9.30 -0.09
CA LEU A 511 26.38 -10.72 -0.10
C LEU A 511 25.40 -11.03 1.04
N PRO A 512 24.55 -12.08 0.90
CA PRO A 512 23.68 -12.57 1.98
C PRO A 512 24.44 -13.06 3.22
N SER A 513 25.65 -13.63 3.02
CA SER A 513 26.55 -14.05 4.11
C SER A 513 27.30 -12.86 4.70
N TYR A 514 27.59 -12.92 6.00
CA TYR A 514 28.38 -11.95 6.73
C TYR A 514 29.32 -12.65 7.69
N SER A 515 30.57 -12.20 7.78
CA SER A 515 31.53 -12.66 8.76
C SER A 515 31.83 -11.51 9.72
N LEU A 516 31.58 -11.69 11.01
CA LEU A 516 32.02 -10.77 12.04
C LEU A 516 33.55 -10.73 12.04
N HIS A 517 34.15 -9.56 11.95
CA HIS A 517 35.60 -9.34 11.99
C HIS A 517 36.08 -8.97 13.37
#